data_9abadebad7b7319ba3ae67957dd95637
#
_entry.id   9abadebad7b7319ba3ae67957dd95637
#
_cell.length_a   1.000
_cell.length_b   1.000
_cell.length_c   1.000
_cell.angle_alpha   90.00
_cell.angle_beta   90.00
_cell.angle_gamma   90.00
#
_symmetry.space_group_name_H-M   'P 1'
#
loop_
_entity.id
_entity.type
_entity.pdbx_description
1 polymer ?
#
loop_
_entity_poly.entity_id
_entity_poly.type
_entity_poly.pdbx_seq_one_letter_code
_entity_poly.pdbx_strand_id
1 'polypeptide(L)'
;MKKRINTTSFLICFLFIIGCYQEGKAKKQPSFDTISENVYFKNAKDNITLAGTLSLPGKRGRFPAVILISGNGKNNRNEEFGSHKPFLDVSNYLTRNGFAVFRFDKRGVGESEGDFDSANSFDFAEDVRAALNYLLTRKDIQKNNIGLIGHSEGGLIASIVASSSPNIAFIVSLAGPSIAGDKILLHQQKALAKMRGLDDSSIEISQKANQGAFEIVKKYTNDLVLKSKMVEYIQGIARNDPDKPKNMTYDEYVNAQVTGILKPWMVNFLRFKPEDYIKHIKCPVLALNGSKDLQVLAKENLPEWERILKESGNTNVTIKELPNLNHLFQTSNTGLPKEYKEINESFSPIAMKEMTSWMKYTLNR
;
A
#
# COMPACT_ATOMS: atom_id res chain seq x y z
N MET A 1 24.02 29.90 -23.13
CA MET A 1 23.88 29.78 -21.65
C MET A 1 23.16 28.49 -21.34
N LYS A 2 23.90 27.43 -21.01
CA LYS A 2 23.30 26.12 -20.60
C LYS A 2 22.87 26.27 -19.16
N LYS A 3 21.54 26.21 -18.88
CA LYS A 3 21.02 26.04 -17.53
C LYS A 3 21.46 24.65 -17.03
N ARG A 4 22.35 24.62 -16.04
CA ARG A 4 22.65 23.42 -15.27
C ARG A 4 21.39 23.07 -14.48
N ILE A 5 20.75 21.98 -14.87
CA ILE A 5 19.73 21.30 -14.05
C ILE A 5 20.51 20.55 -12.99
N ASN A 6 20.34 20.92 -11.72
CA ASN A 6 20.95 20.21 -10.60
C ASN A 6 20.38 18.79 -10.55
N THR A 7 21.27 17.84 -10.68
CA THR A 7 21.00 16.42 -10.76
C THR A 7 21.26 15.76 -9.41
N THR A 8 20.37 14.89 -9.04
CA THR A 8 20.53 13.63 -8.31
C THR A 8 20.62 13.66 -6.79
N SER A 9 19.49 13.33 -6.17
CA SER A 9 19.45 12.80 -4.79
C SER A 9 19.89 11.33 -4.81
N PHE A 10 21.02 11.04 -4.20
CA PHE A 10 21.67 9.72 -4.24
C PHE A 10 21.03 8.66 -3.35
N LEU A 11 20.21 9.02 -2.38
CA LEU A 11 19.59 8.06 -1.48
C LEU A 11 18.13 8.38 -1.20
N ILE A 12 17.30 7.37 -1.37
CA ILE A 12 15.94 7.16 -0.81
C ILE A 12 15.19 8.45 -0.48
N CYS A 13 14.75 9.22 -1.49
CA CYS A 13 13.70 10.22 -1.29
C CYS A 13 12.37 9.49 -1.04
N PHE A 14 12.09 9.15 0.22
CA PHE A 14 10.73 8.96 0.68
C PHE A 14 10.06 10.33 0.74
N LEU A 15 9.26 10.65 -0.26
CA LEU A 15 8.34 11.77 -0.16
C LEU A 15 7.29 11.43 0.90
N PHE A 16 7.61 11.78 2.16
CA PHE A 16 6.60 11.96 3.18
C PHE A 16 5.76 13.17 2.79
N ILE A 17 4.54 12.93 2.33
CA ILE A 17 3.57 14.00 2.15
C ILE A 17 3.07 14.36 3.55
N ILE A 18 3.67 15.39 4.16
CA ILE A 18 3.12 16.03 5.37
C ILE A 18 1.91 16.86 4.91
N GLY A 19 0.72 16.39 5.20
CA GLY A 19 -0.52 17.07 4.90
C GLY A 19 -0.76 18.24 5.86
N CYS A 20 -0.82 19.48 5.36
CA CYS A 20 -1.44 20.60 6.05
C CYS A 20 -2.95 20.62 5.74
N TYR A 21 -3.77 20.62 6.77
CA TYR A 21 -5.23 20.72 6.68
C TYR A 21 -5.68 22.09 6.18
N GLN A 22 -6.53 22.12 5.15
CA GLN A 22 -7.49 23.21 4.88
C GLN A 22 -8.83 22.60 4.47
N GLU A 23 -9.90 23.01 5.15
CA GLU A 23 -11.28 22.55 4.93
C GLU A 23 -11.87 23.12 3.65
N GLY A 24 -12.26 22.23 2.73
CA GLY A 24 -13.04 22.55 1.53
C GLY A 24 -14.48 22.03 1.65
N LYS A 25 -15.47 22.86 1.30
CA LYS A 25 -16.91 22.56 1.39
C LYS A 25 -17.31 21.41 0.44
N ALA A 26 -17.85 20.32 1.02
CA ALA A 26 -18.31 19.15 0.30
C ALA A 26 -19.69 19.36 -0.36
N LYS A 27 -19.84 18.88 -1.62
CA LYS A 27 -21.14 18.80 -2.32
C LYS A 27 -21.97 17.64 -1.76
N LYS A 28 -23.26 17.91 -1.39
CA LYS A 28 -24.23 16.88 -0.93
C LYS A 28 -24.55 15.88 -2.05
N GLN A 29 -24.27 14.58 -1.79
CA GLN A 29 -24.76 13.46 -2.60
C GLN A 29 -26.13 12.94 -2.09
N PRO A 30 -26.96 12.30 -2.95
CA PRO A 30 -28.28 11.81 -2.55
C PRO A 30 -28.16 10.72 -1.47
N SER A 31 -29.04 10.79 -0.45
CA SER A 31 -29.10 9.87 0.67
C SER A 31 -29.66 8.52 0.24
N PHE A 32 -28.81 7.50 0.28
CA PHE A 32 -29.26 6.10 0.36
C PHE A 32 -29.38 5.75 1.86
N ASP A 33 -30.24 4.80 2.22
CA ASP A 33 -30.44 4.32 3.61
C ASP A 33 -29.21 3.54 4.17
N THR A 34 -28.02 3.87 3.69
CA THR A 34 -26.77 3.30 4.19
C THR A 34 -26.48 3.78 5.60
N ILE A 35 -26.00 2.89 6.45
CA ILE A 35 -25.64 3.19 7.83
C ILE A 35 -24.14 3.09 7.98
N SER A 36 -23.56 3.99 8.75
CA SER A 36 -22.16 3.90 9.18
C SER A 36 -22.09 4.01 10.70
N GLU A 37 -21.35 3.11 11.31
CA GLU A 37 -21.09 3.08 12.75
C GLU A 37 -19.59 3.11 13.03
N ASN A 38 -19.18 3.89 14.02
CA ASN A 38 -17.82 3.84 14.53
C ASN A 38 -17.66 2.59 15.40
N VAL A 39 -16.54 1.92 15.23
CA VAL A 39 -16.26 0.62 15.83
C VAL A 39 -14.89 0.66 16.48
N TYR A 40 -14.80 0.12 17.68
CA TYR A 40 -13.55 -0.18 18.35
C TYR A 40 -13.42 -1.71 18.46
N PHE A 41 -12.28 -2.26 18.07
CA PHE A 41 -12.03 -3.69 18.08
C PHE A 41 -10.61 -3.98 18.58
N LYS A 42 -10.42 -5.15 19.16
CA LYS A 42 -9.17 -5.48 19.83
C LYS A 42 -8.28 -6.38 19.00
N ASN A 43 -7.04 -5.97 18.77
CA ASN A 43 -5.96 -6.86 18.40
C ASN A 43 -5.43 -7.51 19.70
N ALA A 44 -5.85 -8.75 19.95
CA ALA A 44 -5.51 -9.47 21.18
C ALA A 44 -4.03 -9.85 21.26
N LYS A 45 -3.36 -10.02 20.12
CA LYS A 45 -1.94 -10.38 20.04
C LYS A 45 -1.05 -9.30 20.63
N ASP A 46 -1.30 -8.04 20.26
CA ASP A 46 -0.50 -6.90 20.68
C ASP A 46 -1.16 -6.10 21.81
N ASN A 47 -2.36 -6.55 22.24
CA ASN A 47 -3.18 -5.93 23.28
C ASN A 47 -3.50 -4.45 23.04
N ILE A 48 -3.74 -4.06 21.79
CA ILE A 48 -4.14 -2.72 21.38
C ILE A 48 -5.58 -2.67 20.90
N THR A 49 -6.23 -1.52 21.06
CA THR A 49 -7.56 -1.23 20.52
C THR A 49 -7.43 -0.44 19.23
N LEU A 50 -8.08 -0.90 18.18
CA LEU A 50 -8.11 -0.26 16.88
C LEU A 50 -9.49 0.36 16.64
N ALA A 51 -9.51 1.51 15.95
CA ALA A 51 -10.70 2.25 15.61
C ALA A 51 -11.02 2.17 14.12
N GLY A 52 -12.27 1.98 13.79
CA GLY A 52 -12.72 1.86 12.41
C GLY A 52 -14.14 2.36 12.21
N THR A 53 -14.60 2.23 10.98
CA THR A 53 -15.99 2.51 10.58
C THR A 53 -16.51 1.33 9.78
N LEU A 54 -17.63 0.76 10.21
CA LEU A 54 -18.39 -0.24 9.44
C LEU A 54 -19.56 0.47 8.76
N SER A 55 -19.57 0.43 7.43
CA SER A 55 -20.66 0.93 6.60
C SER A 55 -21.50 -0.24 6.10
N LEU A 56 -22.83 -0.16 6.26
CA LEU A 56 -23.78 -1.22 5.92
C LEU A 56 -24.77 -0.75 4.85
N PRO A 57 -25.17 -1.59 3.90
CA PRO A 57 -26.16 -1.26 2.86
C PRO A 57 -27.55 -0.90 3.39
N GLY A 58 -27.87 -1.29 4.62
CA GLY A 58 -29.18 -1.01 5.25
C GLY A 58 -29.26 -1.49 6.70
N LYS A 59 -30.38 -1.14 7.37
CA LYS A 59 -30.62 -1.46 8.78
C LYS A 59 -30.89 -2.95 9.06
N ARG A 60 -31.30 -3.68 8.06
CA ARG A 60 -31.69 -5.09 8.18
C ARG A 60 -31.12 -5.88 7.03
N GLY A 61 -30.68 -7.10 7.32
CA GLY A 61 -30.11 -8.02 6.35
C GLY A 61 -28.81 -8.63 6.83
N ARG A 62 -28.26 -9.51 5.99
CA ARG A 62 -26.92 -10.08 6.14
C ARG A 62 -26.19 -9.79 4.84
N PHE A 63 -25.08 -9.08 4.93
CA PHE A 63 -24.38 -8.57 3.77
C PHE A 63 -23.04 -9.28 3.57
N PRO A 64 -22.60 -9.53 2.33
CA PRO A 64 -21.20 -9.79 2.05
C PRO A 64 -20.37 -8.59 2.51
N ALA A 65 -19.16 -8.83 2.99
CA ALA A 65 -18.35 -7.76 3.56
C ALA A 65 -16.97 -7.67 2.92
N VAL A 66 -16.37 -6.47 2.97
CA VAL A 66 -14.98 -6.26 2.61
C VAL A 66 -14.26 -5.46 3.70
N ILE A 67 -12.99 -5.79 3.92
CA ILE A 67 -12.07 -5.01 4.74
C ILE A 67 -11.17 -4.23 3.78
N LEU A 68 -11.14 -2.90 3.90
CA LEU A 68 -10.21 -2.05 3.16
C LEU A 68 -8.90 -1.94 3.94
N ILE A 69 -7.79 -2.22 3.26
CA ILE A 69 -6.45 -2.25 3.82
C ILE A 69 -5.60 -1.21 3.10
N SER A 70 -5.22 -0.15 3.81
CA SER A 70 -4.50 0.99 3.24
C SER A 70 -3.03 0.67 2.92
N GLY A 71 -2.47 1.45 2.00
CA GLY A 71 -1.08 1.40 1.58
C GLY A 71 -0.08 1.82 2.66
N ASN A 72 1.19 1.97 2.28
CA ASN A 72 2.25 2.43 3.19
C ASN A 72 1.98 3.85 3.69
N GLY A 73 2.42 4.12 4.91
CA GLY A 73 2.28 5.43 5.56
C GLY A 73 1.30 5.42 6.74
N LYS A 74 1.28 6.55 7.48
CA LYS A 74 0.36 6.80 8.61
C LYS A 74 -1.04 7.12 8.09
N ASN A 75 -1.71 6.11 7.52
CA ASN A 75 -3.01 6.26 6.91
C ASN A 75 -4.13 6.07 7.92
N ASN A 76 -5.08 7.03 7.96
CA ASN A 76 -6.34 6.85 8.63
C ASN A 76 -7.28 5.93 7.80
N ARG A 77 -8.45 5.63 8.33
CA ARG A 77 -9.47 4.76 7.72
C ARG A 77 -9.97 5.21 6.35
N ASN A 78 -9.71 6.44 5.95
CA ASN A 78 -10.09 6.99 4.65
C ASN A 78 -8.94 7.00 3.63
N GLU A 79 -7.71 6.65 4.06
CA GLU A 79 -6.47 6.77 3.27
C GLU A 79 -6.32 8.20 2.73
N GLU A 80 -6.49 9.20 3.63
CA GLU A 80 -6.56 10.61 3.26
C GLU A 80 -5.22 11.18 2.80
N PHE A 81 -5.25 11.92 1.71
CA PHE A 81 -4.13 12.75 1.26
C PHE A 81 -4.64 14.06 0.63
N GLY A 82 -4.22 15.18 1.15
CA GLY A 82 -4.77 16.48 0.74
C GLY A 82 -6.28 16.54 1.02
N SER A 83 -7.07 16.84 -0.01
CA SER A 83 -8.54 16.84 0.06
C SER A 83 -9.18 15.51 -0.29
N HIS A 84 -8.40 14.50 -0.67
CA HIS A 84 -8.90 13.22 -1.16
C HIS A 84 -9.10 12.20 -0.04
N LYS A 85 -10.17 11.41 -0.18
CA LYS A 85 -10.56 10.34 0.75
C LYS A 85 -10.92 9.07 -0.03
N PRO A 86 -9.94 8.45 -0.74
CA PRO A 86 -10.24 7.36 -1.67
C PRO A 86 -10.99 6.20 -1.01
N PHE A 87 -10.63 5.80 0.21
CA PHE A 87 -11.34 4.72 0.89
C PHE A 87 -12.74 5.08 1.36
N LEU A 88 -13.02 6.36 1.60
CA LEU A 88 -14.40 6.81 1.84
C LEU A 88 -15.23 6.69 0.56
N ASP A 89 -14.68 7.09 -0.60
CA ASP A 89 -15.37 7.00 -1.89
C ASP A 89 -15.61 5.55 -2.30
N VAL A 90 -14.61 4.69 -2.16
CA VAL A 90 -14.74 3.24 -2.37
C VAL A 90 -15.79 2.65 -1.43
N SER A 91 -15.75 2.99 -0.14
CA SER A 91 -16.72 2.53 0.86
C SER A 91 -18.14 2.93 0.48
N ASN A 92 -18.36 4.19 0.15
CA ASN A 92 -19.67 4.70 -0.27
C ASN A 92 -20.19 3.98 -1.52
N TYR A 93 -19.31 3.76 -2.49
CA TYR A 93 -19.68 3.07 -3.73
C TYR A 93 -20.05 1.61 -3.47
N LEU A 94 -19.23 0.87 -2.74
CA LEU A 94 -19.45 -0.55 -2.45
C LEU A 94 -20.68 -0.76 -1.57
N THR A 95 -20.89 0.11 -0.58
CA THR A 95 -22.06 0.01 0.32
C THR A 95 -23.36 0.19 -0.46
N ARG A 96 -23.42 1.13 -1.40
CA ARG A 96 -24.57 1.29 -2.32
C ARG A 96 -24.75 0.10 -3.27
N ASN A 97 -23.69 -0.68 -3.48
CA ASN A 97 -23.70 -1.88 -4.31
C ASN A 97 -23.95 -3.19 -3.54
N GLY A 98 -24.31 -3.10 -2.24
CA GLY A 98 -24.76 -4.23 -1.43
C GLY A 98 -23.68 -4.89 -0.58
N PHE A 99 -22.49 -4.28 -0.44
CA PHE A 99 -21.42 -4.78 0.42
C PHE A 99 -21.37 -4.01 1.74
N ALA A 100 -21.22 -4.71 2.85
CA ALA A 100 -20.73 -4.10 4.07
C ALA A 100 -19.24 -3.76 3.89
N VAL A 101 -18.82 -2.56 4.33
CA VAL A 101 -17.43 -2.12 4.16
C VAL A 101 -16.83 -1.73 5.50
N PHE A 102 -15.79 -2.42 5.90
CA PHE A 102 -15.04 -2.12 7.10
C PHE A 102 -13.69 -1.50 6.74
N ARG A 103 -13.41 -0.33 7.27
CA ARG A 103 -12.17 0.43 7.13
C ARG A 103 -11.75 0.96 8.49
N PHE A 104 -10.46 0.94 8.77
CA PHE A 104 -9.94 1.27 10.10
C PHE A 104 -8.64 2.07 10.01
N ASP A 105 -8.34 2.83 11.06
CA ASP A 105 -7.11 3.57 11.21
C ASP A 105 -5.97 2.58 11.50
N LYS A 106 -4.84 2.72 10.82
CA LYS A 106 -3.65 1.93 11.16
C LYS A 106 -3.27 2.15 12.62
N ARG A 107 -2.63 1.15 13.23
CA ARG A 107 -2.08 1.29 14.59
C ARG A 107 -1.25 2.57 14.74
N GLY A 108 -1.44 3.29 15.85
CA GLY A 108 -0.76 4.55 16.12
C GLY A 108 -1.20 5.72 15.24
N VAL A 109 -2.36 5.61 14.55
CA VAL A 109 -2.92 6.65 13.69
C VAL A 109 -4.38 6.91 14.06
N GLY A 110 -4.81 8.15 13.96
CA GLY A 110 -6.19 8.55 14.22
C GLY A 110 -6.62 8.18 15.64
N GLU A 111 -7.66 7.33 15.76
CA GLU A 111 -8.19 6.86 17.04
C GLU A 111 -7.68 5.45 17.43
N SER A 112 -6.77 4.86 16.63
CA SER A 112 -6.18 3.55 16.91
C SER A 112 -4.98 3.66 17.86
N GLU A 113 -4.96 2.79 18.87
CA GLU A 113 -3.80 2.61 19.75
C GLU A 113 -2.61 1.95 19.01
N GLY A 114 -1.47 1.87 19.72
CA GLY A 114 -0.24 1.24 19.23
C GLY A 114 0.78 2.22 18.71
N ASP A 115 1.86 1.70 18.12
CA ASP A 115 2.95 2.48 17.54
C ASP A 115 3.18 2.11 16.08
N PHE A 116 2.96 3.10 15.19
CA PHE A 116 3.19 2.93 13.76
C PHE A 116 4.68 2.84 13.41
N ASP A 117 5.53 3.62 14.08
CA ASP A 117 6.93 3.79 13.67
C ASP A 117 7.78 2.55 13.97
N SER A 118 7.37 1.73 14.94
CA SER A 118 8.00 0.44 15.25
C SER A 118 7.39 -0.75 14.48
N ALA A 119 6.25 -0.55 13.81
CA ALA A 119 5.50 -1.60 13.13
C ALA A 119 6.00 -1.89 11.71
N ASN A 120 5.62 -3.06 11.20
CA ASN A 120 5.89 -3.52 9.85
C ASN A 120 4.65 -4.21 9.24
N SER A 121 4.74 -4.69 8.00
CA SER A 121 3.61 -5.30 7.29
C SER A 121 3.02 -6.55 7.98
N PHE A 122 3.81 -7.27 8.80
CA PHE A 122 3.29 -8.41 9.57
C PHE A 122 2.44 -7.95 10.76
N ASP A 123 2.84 -6.87 11.42
CA ASP A 123 2.05 -6.27 12.51
C ASP A 123 0.73 -5.74 11.97
N PHE A 124 0.74 -5.10 10.78
CA PHE A 124 -0.48 -4.66 10.10
C PHE A 124 -1.36 -5.84 9.65
N ALA A 125 -0.76 -6.98 9.28
CA ALA A 125 -1.53 -8.19 8.99
C ALA A 125 -2.27 -8.73 10.23
N GLU A 126 -1.69 -8.63 11.42
CA GLU A 126 -2.38 -8.98 12.67
C GLU A 126 -3.55 -8.02 12.97
N ASP A 127 -3.43 -6.73 12.62
CA ASP A 127 -4.54 -5.78 12.73
C ASP A 127 -5.70 -6.17 11.79
N VAL A 128 -5.38 -6.60 10.56
CA VAL A 128 -6.38 -7.10 9.61
C VAL A 128 -7.03 -8.41 10.10
N ARG A 129 -6.27 -9.32 10.72
CA ARG A 129 -6.84 -10.53 11.37
C ARG A 129 -7.80 -10.16 12.49
N ALA A 130 -7.46 -9.16 13.29
CA ALA A 130 -8.35 -8.64 14.33
C ALA A 130 -9.63 -8.04 13.74
N ALA A 131 -9.53 -7.27 12.64
CA ALA A 131 -10.67 -6.76 11.90
C ALA A 131 -11.56 -7.87 11.33
N LEU A 132 -10.96 -8.92 10.76
CA LEU A 132 -11.67 -10.12 10.30
C LEU A 132 -12.42 -10.81 11.45
N ASN A 133 -11.74 -11.03 12.57
CA ASN A 133 -12.34 -11.65 13.75
C ASN A 133 -13.53 -10.83 14.26
N TYR A 134 -13.42 -9.49 14.28
CA TYR A 134 -14.55 -8.64 14.63
C TYR A 134 -15.74 -8.85 13.68
N LEU A 135 -15.54 -8.83 12.35
CA LEU A 135 -16.63 -9.06 11.40
C LEU A 135 -17.27 -10.45 11.55
N LEU A 136 -16.49 -11.46 11.90
CA LEU A 136 -16.99 -12.82 12.15
C LEU A 136 -17.92 -12.89 13.39
N THR A 137 -17.87 -11.95 14.33
CA THR A 137 -18.82 -11.87 15.46
C THR A 137 -20.15 -11.24 15.07
N ARG A 138 -20.23 -10.50 13.98
CA ARG A 138 -21.40 -9.74 13.57
C ARG A 138 -22.52 -10.63 13.02
N LYS A 139 -23.78 -10.28 13.37
CA LYS A 139 -24.97 -10.99 12.90
C LYS A 139 -25.45 -10.52 11.52
N ASP A 140 -25.10 -9.30 11.16
CA ASP A 140 -25.45 -8.63 9.90
C ASP A 140 -24.44 -8.89 8.78
N ILE A 141 -23.39 -9.69 9.03
CA ILE A 141 -22.39 -10.08 8.06
C ILE A 141 -22.55 -11.54 7.62
N GLN A 142 -22.44 -11.79 6.33
CA GLN A 142 -22.34 -13.13 5.74
C GLN A 142 -20.90 -13.64 5.93
N LYS A 143 -20.69 -14.46 6.97
CA LYS A 143 -19.35 -14.88 7.43
C LYS A 143 -18.50 -15.58 6.36
N ASN A 144 -19.15 -16.28 5.42
CA ASN A 144 -18.47 -16.98 4.32
C ASN A 144 -18.17 -16.07 3.12
N ASN A 145 -18.61 -14.80 3.15
CA ASN A 145 -18.51 -13.83 2.07
C ASN A 145 -17.76 -12.57 2.52
N ILE A 146 -16.65 -12.75 3.25
CA ILE A 146 -15.77 -11.66 3.68
C ILE A 146 -14.53 -11.64 2.77
N GLY A 147 -14.34 -10.54 2.03
CA GLY A 147 -13.18 -10.34 1.19
C GLY A 147 -12.22 -9.28 1.73
N LEU A 148 -11.02 -9.24 1.18
CA LEU A 148 -10.01 -8.22 1.45
C LEU A 148 -9.80 -7.36 0.20
N ILE A 149 -9.77 -6.05 0.36
CA ILE A 149 -9.37 -5.11 -0.69
C ILE A 149 -8.16 -4.34 -0.17
N GLY A 150 -6.99 -4.60 -0.73
CA GLY A 150 -5.74 -3.98 -0.29
C GLY A 150 -5.14 -3.07 -1.35
N HIS A 151 -4.82 -1.84 -0.98
CA HIS A 151 -4.13 -0.87 -1.83
C HIS A 151 -2.63 -0.87 -1.54
N SER A 152 -1.80 -0.95 -2.60
CA SER A 152 -0.34 -0.88 -2.47
C SER A 152 0.18 -1.91 -1.44
N GLU A 153 0.89 -1.50 -0.37
CA GLU A 153 1.24 -2.39 0.74
C GLU A 153 0.04 -3.17 1.29
N GLY A 154 -1.17 -2.59 1.25
CA GLY A 154 -2.39 -3.29 1.67
C GLY A 154 -2.67 -4.56 0.86
N GLY A 155 -2.30 -4.62 -0.42
CA GLY A 155 -2.38 -5.83 -1.24
C GLY A 155 -1.41 -6.92 -0.79
N LEU A 156 -0.21 -6.53 -0.35
CA LEU A 156 0.77 -7.41 0.28
C LEU A 156 0.25 -7.93 1.62
N ILE A 157 -0.30 -7.05 2.47
CA ILE A 157 -0.91 -7.42 3.76
C ILE A 157 -2.07 -8.39 3.54
N ALA A 158 -2.94 -8.14 2.55
CA ALA A 158 -4.02 -9.04 2.18
C ALA A 158 -3.50 -10.44 1.82
N SER A 159 -2.37 -10.54 1.10
CA SER A 159 -1.76 -11.83 0.75
C SER A 159 -1.23 -12.56 1.98
N ILE A 160 -0.61 -11.86 2.95
CA ILE A 160 -0.17 -12.44 4.23
C ILE A 160 -1.36 -13.02 5.00
N VAL A 161 -2.45 -12.27 5.10
CA VAL A 161 -3.64 -12.72 5.84
C VAL A 161 -4.30 -13.92 5.16
N ALA A 162 -4.54 -13.83 3.86
CA ALA A 162 -5.25 -14.88 3.12
C ALA A 162 -4.44 -16.17 2.96
N SER A 163 -3.10 -16.11 2.97
CA SER A 163 -2.24 -17.30 2.90
C SER A 163 -2.48 -18.31 4.03
N SER A 164 -3.06 -17.86 5.15
CA SER A 164 -3.30 -18.68 6.34
C SER A 164 -4.72 -18.58 6.92
N SER A 165 -5.63 -17.85 6.26
CA SER A 165 -7.01 -17.61 6.75
C SER A 165 -8.05 -18.21 5.79
N PRO A 166 -8.65 -19.36 6.10
CA PRO A 166 -9.65 -20.01 5.25
C PRO A 166 -10.98 -19.22 5.17
N ASN A 167 -11.18 -18.25 6.05
CA ASN A 167 -12.40 -17.43 6.13
C ASN A 167 -12.40 -16.27 5.11
N ILE A 168 -11.36 -16.13 4.28
CA ILE A 168 -11.31 -15.11 3.23
C ILE A 168 -11.95 -15.66 1.96
N ALA A 169 -13.04 -15.03 1.54
CA ALA A 169 -13.81 -15.43 0.36
C ALA A 169 -13.13 -15.02 -0.96
N PHE A 170 -12.43 -13.88 -0.97
CA PHE A 170 -11.70 -13.36 -2.14
C PHE A 170 -10.73 -12.25 -1.75
N ILE A 171 -9.80 -11.94 -2.66
CA ILE A 171 -8.91 -10.78 -2.57
C ILE A 171 -9.10 -9.89 -3.78
N VAL A 172 -9.10 -8.57 -3.56
CA VAL A 172 -8.86 -7.54 -4.59
C VAL A 172 -7.56 -6.83 -4.22
N SER A 173 -6.53 -7.03 -5.04
CA SER A 173 -5.24 -6.35 -4.93
C SER A 173 -5.24 -5.13 -5.84
N LEU A 174 -5.21 -3.94 -5.25
CA LEU A 174 -5.15 -2.65 -5.93
C LEU A 174 -3.70 -2.16 -5.93
N ALA A 175 -3.00 -2.29 -7.05
CA ALA A 175 -1.58 -1.96 -7.18
C ALA A 175 -0.71 -2.65 -6.09
N GLY A 176 -1.07 -3.87 -5.69
CA GLY A 176 -0.35 -4.62 -4.66
C GLY A 176 0.91 -5.28 -5.22
N PRO A 177 2.04 -5.20 -4.48
CA PRO A 177 3.29 -5.85 -4.88
C PRO A 177 3.18 -7.37 -4.96
N SER A 178 3.78 -7.96 -6.01
CA SER A 178 3.92 -9.41 -6.18
C SER A 178 5.37 -9.84 -6.43
N ILE A 179 6.27 -8.89 -6.65
CA ILE A 179 7.71 -9.12 -6.72
C ILE A 179 8.39 -8.69 -5.42
N ALA A 180 9.63 -9.14 -5.20
CA ALA A 180 10.39 -8.85 -3.98
C ALA A 180 10.51 -7.33 -3.69
N GLY A 181 10.47 -6.95 -2.41
CA GLY A 181 10.40 -5.55 -2.00
C GLY A 181 11.60 -4.70 -2.45
N ASP A 182 12.81 -5.27 -2.48
CA ASP A 182 14.00 -4.61 -3.03
C ASP A 182 13.82 -4.30 -4.53
N LYS A 183 13.23 -5.21 -5.32
CA LYS A 183 12.93 -4.99 -6.74
C LYS A 183 11.86 -3.91 -6.93
N ILE A 184 10.80 -3.91 -6.10
CA ILE A 184 9.77 -2.86 -6.14
C ILE A 184 10.42 -1.49 -6.00
N LEU A 185 11.26 -1.27 -4.99
CA LEU A 185 11.88 0.03 -4.75
C LEU A 185 12.84 0.44 -5.87
N LEU A 186 13.63 -0.48 -6.40
CA LEU A 186 14.51 -0.18 -7.54
C LEU A 186 13.72 0.20 -8.80
N HIS A 187 12.64 -0.55 -9.12
CA HIS A 187 11.80 -0.25 -10.28
C HIS A 187 11.07 1.09 -10.11
N GLN A 188 10.52 1.37 -8.93
CA GLN A 188 9.88 2.63 -8.59
C GLN A 188 10.84 3.81 -8.76
N GLN A 189 12.04 3.73 -8.17
CA GLN A 189 13.05 4.79 -8.26
C GLN A 189 13.45 5.05 -9.71
N LYS A 190 13.69 4.00 -10.50
CA LYS A 190 14.02 4.10 -11.92
C LYS A 190 12.89 4.76 -12.72
N ALA A 191 11.65 4.34 -12.51
CA ALA A 191 10.50 4.88 -13.22
C ALA A 191 10.28 6.36 -12.90
N LEU A 192 10.35 6.73 -11.61
CA LEU A 192 10.22 8.11 -11.17
C LEU A 192 11.36 9.00 -11.67
N ALA A 193 12.61 8.50 -11.66
CA ALA A 193 13.78 9.23 -12.15
C ALA A 193 13.68 9.52 -13.66
N LYS A 194 13.31 8.50 -14.44
CA LYS A 194 13.08 8.67 -15.90
C LYS A 194 11.97 9.69 -16.18
N MET A 195 10.85 9.61 -15.48
CA MET A 195 9.73 10.51 -15.68
C MET A 195 10.07 11.95 -15.25
N ARG A 196 11.03 12.15 -14.35
CA ARG A 196 11.58 13.46 -13.97
C ARG A 196 12.63 13.98 -14.95
N GLY A 197 13.03 13.19 -15.95
CA GLY A 197 13.98 13.56 -16.98
C GLY A 197 15.46 13.43 -16.57
N LEU A 198 15.77 12.58 -15.58
CA LEU A 198 17.15 12.26 -15.25
C LEU A 198 17.77 11.43 -16.38
N ASP A 199 19.07 11.66 -16.64
CA ASP A 199 19.83 10.89 -17.61
C ASP A 199 20.10 9.44 -17.11
N ASP A 200 20.33 8.51 -18.06
CA ASP A 200 20.51 7.10 -17.75
C ASP A 200 21.74 6.84 -16.86
N SER A 201 22.81 7.64 -16.98
CA SER A 201 24.02 7.48 -16.15
C SER A 201 23.73 7.83 -14.69
N SER A 202 23.03 8.92 -14.44
CA SER A 202 22.59 9.32 -13.09
C SER A 202 21.68 8.27 -12.46
N ILE A 203 20.76 7.73 -13.26
CA ILE A 203 19.87 6.65 -12.81
C ILE A 203 20.67 5.40 -12.44
N GLU A 204 21.62 4.98 -13.28
CA GLU A 204 22.44 3.79 -13.02
C GLU A 204 23.27 3.91 -11.75
N ILE A 205 23.88 5.06 -11.50
CA ILE A 205 24.64 5.33 -10.27
C ILE A 205 23.73 5.20 -9.04
N SER A 206 22.57 5.83 -9.07
CA SER A 206 21.58 5.74 -7.97
C SER A 206 21.08 4.32 -7.75
N GLN A 207 20.82 3.57 -8.83
CA GLN A 207 20.39 2.17 -8.75
C GLN A 207 21.47 1.28 -8.09
N LYS A 208 22.76 1.45 -8.46
CA LYS A 208 23.87 0.70 -7.86
C LYS A 208 24.01 1.01 -6.36
N ALA A 209 23.91 2.29 -5.99
CA ALA A 209 23.99 2.71 -4.59
C ALA A 209 22.85 2.10 -3.75
N ASN A 210 21.63 2.15 -4.25
CA ASN A 210 20.48 1.59 -3.54
C ASN A 210 20.54 0.05 -3.49
N GLN A 211 20.92 -0.61 -4.58
CA GLN A 211 21.09 -2.05 -4.63
C GLN A 211 22.11 -2.54 -3.60
N GLY A 212 23.27 -1.88 -3.49
CA GLY A 212 24.28 -2.24 -2.48
C GLY A 212 23.77 -2.12 -1.05
N ALA A 213 23.03 -1.05 -0.74
CA ALA A 213 22.38 -0.90 0.56
C ALA A 213 21.33 -1.99 0.83
N PHE A 214 20.51 -2.34 -0.17
CA PHE A 214 19.48 -3.38 -0.03
C PHE A 214 20.10 -4.78 0.15
N GLU A 215 21.20 -5.07 -0.53
CA GLU A 215 21.95 -6.32 -0.35
C GLU A 215 22.50 -6.46 1.09
N ILE A 216 22.98 -5.35 1.67
CA ILE A 216 23.42 -5.34 3.08
C ILE A 216 22.26 -5.67 4.02
N VAL A 217 21.08 -5.04 3.84
CA VAL A 217 19.89 -5.35 4.63
C VAL A 217 19.48 -6.81 4.51
N LYS A 218 19.56 -7.38 3.31
CA LYS A 218 19.20 -8.80 3.09
C LYS A 218 20.23 -9.78 3.66
N LYS A 219 21.50 -9.40 3.65
CA LYS A 219 22.61 -10.27 4.06
C LYS A 219 22.77 -10.38 5.57
N TYR A 220 22.64 -9.26 6.28
CA TYR A 220 22.95 -9.22 7.72
C TYR A 220 21.67 -9.16 8.55
N THR A 221 21.40 -10.22 9.33
CA THR A 221 20.20 -10.35 10.17
C THR A 221 20.42 -9.90 11.62
N ASN A 222 21.67 -9.84 12.09
CA ASN A 222 21.99 -9.27 13.39
C ASN A 222 22.02 -7.74 13.32
N ASP A 223 21.22 -7.07 14.12
CA ASP A 223 21.01 -5.62 14.04
C ASP A 223 22.28 -4.78 14.25
N LEU A 224 23.17 -5.18 15.18
CA LEU A 224 24.41 -4.46 15.43
C LEU A 224 25.35 -4.57 14.23
N VAL A 225 25.49 -5.77 13.67
CA VAL A 225 26.30 -6.01 12.47
C VAL A 225 25.71 -5.29 11.26
N LEU A 226 24.38 -5.38 11.08
CA LEU A 226 23.67 -4.68 10.02
C LEU A 226 23.91 -3.18 10.09
N LYS A 227 23.74 -2.57 11.26
CA LYS A 227 23.98 -1.14 11.47
C LYS A 227 25.42 -0.75 11.15
N SER A 228 26.41 -1.52 11.65
CA SER A 228 27.83 -1.27 11.40
C SER A 228 28.16 -1.34 9.90
N LYS A 229 27.67 -2.37 9.20
CA LYS A 229 27.89 -2.54 7.74
C LYS A 229 27.17 -1.48 6.91
N MET A 230 26.00 -1.04 7.34
CA MET A 230 25.27 0.04 6.68
C MET A 230 26.00 1.37 6.86
N VAL A 231 26.49 1.70 8.06
CA VAL A 231 27.29 2.92 8.30
C VAL A 231 28.53 2.93 7.40
N GLU A 232 29.29 1.83 7.37
CA GLU A 232 30.49 1.69 6.53
C GLU A 232 30.16 1.93 5.06
N TYR A 233 29.10 1.33 4.56
CA TYR A 233 28.67 1.46 3.17
C TYR A 233 28.22 2.89 2.83
N ILE A 234 27.35 3.49 3.66
CA ILE A 234 26.84 4.83 3.44
C ILE A 234 27.98 5.86 3.51
N GLN A 235 28.92 5.72 4.45
CA GLN A 235 30.11 6.55 4.52
C GLN A 235 30.94 6.51 3.22
N GLY A 236 31.04 5.32 2.60
CA GLY A 236 31.77 5.14 1.34
C GLY A 236 31.13 5.91 0.17
N ILE A 237 29.81 5.84 0.02
CA ILE A 237 29.10 6.47 -1.11
C ILE A 237 28.77 7.95 -0.86
N ALA A 238 28.55 8.38 0.37
CA ALA A 238 28.14 9.73 0.73
C ALA A 238 29.25 10.78 0.60
N ARG A 239 30.52 10.38 0.53
CA ARG A 239 31.67 11.32 0.46
C ARG A 239 31.59 12.27 -0.72
N ASN A 240 31.13 11.79 -1.86
CA ASN A 240 31.05 12.52 -3.11
C ASN A 240 29.60 12.75 -3.57
N ASP A 241 28.63 12.64 -2.65
CA ASP A 241 27.24 12.85 -2.97
C ASP A 241 26.97 14.35 -3.21
N PRO A 242 26.68 14.78 -4.47
CA PRO A 242 26.45 16.17 -4.80
C PRO A 242 25.14 16.71 -4.19
N ASP A 243 24.27 15.83 -3.74
CA ASP A 243 22.93 16.17 -3.24
C ASP A 243 22.85 16.21 -1.71
N LYS A 244 23.98 16.04 -1.02
CA LYS A 244 24.02 16.27 0.43
C LYS A 244 23.51 17.70 0.74
N PRO A 245 22.48 17.86 1.58
CA PRO A 245 21.97 19.17 1.94
C PRO A 245 23.08 20.07 2.52
N LYS A 246 23.17 21.33 2.05
CA LYS A 246 24.22 22.27 2.46
C LYS A 246 24.20 22.59 3.96
N ASN A 247 23.02 22.51 4.57
CA ASN A 247 22.78 22.77 6.00
C ASN A 247 23.01 21.54 6.89
N MET A 248 23.51 20.43 6.35
CA MET A 248 23.71 19.16 7.08
C MET A 248 25.21 18.82 7.07
N THR A 249 25.76 18.48 8.23
CA THR A 249 27.12 17.94 8.31
C THR A 249 27.19 16.57 7.64
N TYR A 250 28.38 16.09 7.36
CA TYR A 250 28.58 14.76 6.78
C TYR A 250 28.02 13.66 7.68
N ASP A 251 28.30 13.73 8.98
CA ASP A 251 27.85 12.72 9.93
C ASP A 251 26.33 12.73 10.14
N GLU A 252 25.71 13.91 10.17
CA GLU A 252 24.24 14.02 10.20
C GLU A 252 23.62 13.41 8.95
N TYR A 253 24.20 13.64 7.80
CA TYR A 253 23.74 13.08 6.54
C TYR A 253 23.84 11.55 6.54
N VAL A 254 25.01 11.00 6.88
CA VAL A 254 25.20 9.54 7.03
C VAL A 254 24.21 8.94 8.01
N ASN A 255 24.05 9.54 9.19
CA ASN A 255 23.12 9.05 10.20
C ASN A 255 21.66 9.08 9.72
N ALA A 256 21.26 10.13 9.02
CA ALA A 256 19.90 10.24 8.46
C ALA A 256 19.64 9.12 7.44
N GLN A 257 20.57 8.84 6.53
CA GLN A 257 20.47 7.78 5.54
C GLN A 257 20.40 6.40 6.21
N VAL A 258 21.30 6.12 7.13
CA VAL A 258 21.33 4.86 7.90
C VAL A 258 20.01 4.66 8.66
N THR A 259 19.54 5.69 9.36
CA THR A 259 18.29 5.63 10.12
C THR A 259 17.10 5.38 9.21
N GLY A 260 17.07 6.00 8.04
CA GLY A 260 15.98 5.84 7.06
C GLY A 260 15.88 4.40 6.57
N ILE A 261 17.00 3.79 6.16
CA ILE A 261 17.00 2.43 5.59
C ILE A 261 16.85 1.34 6.67
N LEU A 262 17.24 1.62 7.91
CA LEU A 262 17.11 0.67 9.00
C LEU A 262 15.81 0.79 9.82
N LYS A 263 14.84 1.58 9.34
CA LYS A 263 13.49 1.56 9.93
C LYS A 263 12.90 0.14 9.88
N PRO A 264 12.21 -0.33 10.93
CA PRO A 264 11.65 -1.68 11.01
C PRO A 264 10.84 -2.06 9.76
N TRP A 265 9.96 -1.16 9.31
CA TRP A 265 9.17 -1.36 8.10
C TRP A 265 10.07 -1.56 6.86
N MET A 266 11.07 -0.71 6.66
CA MET A 266 11.96 -0.76 5.50
C MET A 266 12.78 -2.05 5.45
N VAL A 267 13.39 -2.43 6.57
CA VAL A 267 14.16 -3.68 6.68
C VAL A 267 13.29 -4.88 6.37
N ASN A 268 12.06 -4.88 6.88
CA ASN A 268 11.10 -5.95 6.63
C ASN A 268 10.68 -6.00 5.16
N PHE A 269 10.32 -4.85 4.58
CA PHE A 269 9.90 -4.75 3.18
C PHE A 269 11.00 -5.18 2.20
N LEU A 270 12.26 -4.79 2.43
CA LEU A 270 13.41 -5.20 1.60
C LEU A 270 13.67 -6.72 1.64
N ARG A 271 13.36 -7.37 2.74
CA ARG A 271 13.49 -8.83 2.92
C ARG A 271 12.25 -9.59 2.47
N PHE A 272 11.14 -8.89 2.22
CA PHE A 272 9.87 -9.52 1.93
C PHE A 272 9.84 -10.16 0.54
N LYS A 273 9.35 -11.41 0.49
CA LYS A 273 9.13 -12.18 -0.74
C LYS A 273 7.64 -12.48 -0.86
N PRO A 274 6.89 -11.75 -1.69
CA PRO A 274 5.45 -11.96 -1.85
C PRO A 274 5.07 -13.39 -2.23
N GLU A 275 5.90 -14.05 -3.04
CA GLU A 275 5.70 -15.44 -3.48
C GLU A 275 5.50 -16.40 -2.31
N ASP A 276 6.20 -16.20 -1.17
CA ASP A 276 6.08 -17.06 0.01
C ASP A 276 4.67 -17.06 0.62
N TYR A 277 3.86 -16.05 0.32
CA TYR A 277 2.48 -15.89 0.78
C TYR A 277 1.48 -16.13 -0.36
N ILE A 278 1.69 -15.54 -1.52
CA ILE A 278 0.77 -15.61 -2.67
C ILE A 278 0.53 -17.07 -3.09
N LYS A 279 1.55 -17.92 -3.09
CA LYS A 279 1.43 -19.35 -3.43
C LYS A 279 0.50 -20.15 -2.52
N HIS A 280 0.18 -19.64 -1.34
CA HIS A 280 -0.70 -20.29 -0.38
C HIS A 280 -2.15 -19.80 -0.44
N ILE A 281 -2.45 -18.77 -1.24
CA ILE A 281 -3.81 -18.23 -1.39
C ILE A 281 -4.67 -19.23 -2.16
N LYS A 282 -5.82 -19.60 -1.56
CA LYS A 282 -6.76 -20.58 -2.16
C LYS A 282 -8.05 -19.92 -2.67
N CYS A 283 -8.38 -18.72 -2.17
CA CYS A 283 -9.55 -17.98 -2.64
C CYS A 283 -9.30 -17.30 -3.99
N PRO A 284 -10.37 -16.90 -4.72
CA PRO A 284 -10.27 -16.09 -5.94
C PRO A 284 -9.52 -14.77 -5.70
N VAL A 285 -8.72 -14.35 -6.69
CA VAL A 285 -7.94 -13.12 -6.65
C VAL A 285 -8.20 -12.26 -7.88
N LEU A 286 -8.49 -10.97 -7.65
CA LEU A 286 -8.46 -9.93 -8.67
C LEU A 286 -7.26 -9.02 -8.39
N ALA A 287 -6.32 -8.91 -9.33
CA ALA A 287 -5.23 -7.94 -9.26
C ALA A 287 -5.45 -6.84 -10.30
N LEU A 288 -5.62 -5.61 -9.83
CA LEU A 288 -5.79 -4.41 -10.66
C LEU A 288 -4.58 -3.50 -10.50
N ASN A 289 -4.14 -2.88 -11.60
CA ASN A 289 -3.08 -1.89 -11.58
C ASN A 289 -3.34 -0.80 -12.62
N GLY A 290 -2.88 0.42 -12.34
CA GLY A 290 -2.92 1.51 -13.30
C GLY A 290 -1.77 1.45 -14.30
N SER A 291 -2.03 1.74 -15.60
CA SER A 291 -0.98 1.76 -16.62
C SER A 291 0.05 2.90 -16.43
N LYS A 292 -0.30 3.90 -15.64
CA LYS A 292 0.59 5.02 -15.26
C LYS A 292 1.07 4.95 -13.82
N ASP A 293 0.96 3.78 -13.20
CA ASP A 293 1.53 3.54 -11.89
C ASP A 293 3.06 3.49 -11.98
N LEU A 294 3.72 4.48 -11.35
CA LEU A 294 5.18 4.58 -11.28
C LEU A 294 5.75 4.04 -9.95
N GLN A 295 4.90 3.56 -9.05
CA GLN A 295 5.32 3.05 -7.75
C GLN A 295 5.34 1.51 -7.74
N VAL A 296 4.24 0.88 -8.17
CA VAL A 296 4.14 -0.57 -8.36
C VAL A 296 3.81 -0.81 -9.82
N LEU A 297 4.82 -1.06 -10.65
CA LEU A 297 4.64 -1.13 -12.10
C LEU A 297 3.73 -2.28 -12.50
N ALA A 298 2.66 -1.99 -13.25
CA ALA A 298 1.69 -2.97 -13.73
C ALA A 298 2.35 -4.13 -14.48
N LYS A 299 3.25 -3.80 -15.41
CA LYS A 299 3.96 -4.77 -16.26
C LYS A 299 4.85 -5.76 -15.51
N GLU A 300 5.28 -5.42 -14.30
CA GLU A 300 6.12 -6.26 -13.46
C GLU A 300 5.28 -7.10 -12.48
N ASN A 301 4.19 -6.51 -11.96
CA ASN A 301 3.44 -7.12 -10.87
C ASN A 301 2.24 -7.95 -11.35
N LEU A 302 1.48 -7.50 -12.34
CA LEU A 302 0.30 -8.26 -12.78
C LEU A 302 0.64 -9.66 -13.32
N PRO A 303 1.66 -9.83 -14.20
CA PRO A 303 2.03 -11.17 -14.66
C PRO A 303 2.53 -12.07 -13.52
N GLU A 304 3.19 -11.50 -12.52
CA GLU A 304 3.74 -12.27 -11.41
C GLU A 304 2.65 -12.74 -10.44
N TRP A 305 1.61 -11.93 -10.18
CA TRP A 305 0.39 -12.38 -9.49
C TRP A 305 -0.20 -13.61 -10.17
N GLU A 306 -0.36 -13.55 -11.49
CA GLU A 306 -0.94 -14.65 -12.27
C GLU A 306 -0.05 -15.90 -12.26
N ARG A 307 1.26 -15.72 -12.47
CA ARG A 307 2.22 -16.81 -12.49
C ARG A 307 2.22 -17.58 -11.18
N ILE A 308 2.44 -16.89 -10.05
CA ILE A 308 2.56 -17.52 -8.73
C ILE A 308 1.29 -18.29 -8.38
N LEU A 309 0.12 -17.69 -8.58
CA LEU A 309 -1.17 -18.33 -8.26
C LEU A 309 -1.41 -19.57 -9.12
N LYS A 310 -1.21 -19.47 -10.44
CA LYS A 310 -1.41 -20.61 -11.34
C LYS A 310 -0.43 -21.75 -11.07
N GLU A 311 0.85 -21.46 -10.88
CA GLU A 311 1.88 -22.46 -10.54
C GLU A 311 1.61 -23.17 -9.20
N SER A 312 0.94 -22.49 -8.26
CA SER A 312 0.52 -23.09 -6.97
C SER A 312 -0.88 -23.72 -7.00
N GLY A 313 -1.47 -23.85 -8.18
CA GLY A 313 -2.74 -24.55 -8.42
C GLY A 313 -3.99 -23.69 -8.20
N ASN A 314 -3.86 -22.37 -7.95
CA ASN A 314 -5.00 -21.47 -7.90
C ASN A 314 -5.25 -20.84 -9.28
N THR A 315 -6.22 -21.40 -10.02
CA THR A 315 -6.61 -20.90 -11.36
C THR A 315 -7.66 -19.79 -11.31
N ASN A 316 -8.20 -19.47 -10.13
CA ASN A 316 -9.19 -18.41 -9.95
C ASN A 316 -8.53 -17.03 -9.79
N VAL A 317 -7.67 -16.67 -10.73
CA VAL A 317 -6.97 -15.39 -10.77
C VAL A 317 -7.41 -14.59 -12.00
N THR A 318 -7.68 -13.31 -11.76
CA THR A 318 -7.95 -12.31 -12.81
C THR A 318 -6.97 -11.16 -12.63
N ILE A 319 -6.23 -10.84 -13.67
CA ILE A 319 -5.35 -9.67 -13.69
C ILE A 319 -5.90 -8.65 -14.69
N LYS A 320 -5.80 -7.36 -14.38
CA LYS A 320 -6.23 -6.32 -15.31
C LYS A 320 -5.44 -5.03 -15.10
N GLU A 321 -4.82 -4.55 -16.18
CA GLU A 321 -4.26 -3.22 -16.25
C GLU A 321 -5.35 -2.22 -16.66
N LEU A 322 -5.50 -1.14 -15.90
CA LEU A 322 -6.49 -0.09 -16.15
C LEU A 322 -5.79 1.12 -16.81
N PRO A 323 -6.23 1.52 -18.01
CA PRO A 323 -5.55 2.56 -18.77
C PRO A 323 -5.63 3.92 -18.08
N ASN A 324 -4.53 4.67 -18.16
CA ASN A 324 -4.39 6.05 -17.67
C ASN A 324 -4.57 6.25 -16.15
N LEU A 325 -4.63 5.20 -15.34
CA LEU A 325 -4.69 5.34 -13.90
C LEU A 325 -3.29 5.35 -13.29
N ASN A 326 -3.08 6.23 -12.31
CA ASN A 326 -1.86 6.29 -11.48
C ASN A 326 -1.91 5.29 -10.31
N HIS A 327 -0.94 5.34 -9.42
CA HIS A 327 -0.86 4.47 -8.24
C HIS A 327 -2.06 4.57 -7.29
N LEU A 328 -2.67 5.76 -7.18
CA LEU A 328 -3.85 6.01 -6.36
C LEU A 328 -5.17 5.75 -7.11
N PHE A 329 -5.10 5.13 -8.28
CA PHE A 329 -6.26 4.88 -9.15
C PHE A 329 -6.99 6.16 -9.57
N GLN A 330 -6.28 7.27 -9.72
CA GLN A 330 -6.79 8.50 -10.32
C GLN A 330 -6.43 8.55 -11.80
N THR A 331 -7.30 9.12 -12.64
CA THR A 331 -6.98 9.41 -14.05
C THR A 331 -5.89 10.48 -14.12
N SER A 332 -4.72 10.12 -14.64
CA SER A 332 -3.49 10.91 -14.58
C SER A 332 -2.86 11.08 -15.95
N ASN A 333 -2.12 12.18 -16.13
CA ASN A 333 -1.36 12.45 -17.35
C ASN A 333 0.03 11.80 -17.32
N THR A 334 0.76 11.90 -16.22
CA THR A 334 2.14 11.44 -16.11
C THR A 334 2.34 10.28 -15.14
N GLY A 335 1.45 10.12 -14.16
CA GLY A 335 1.60 9.18 -13.04
C GLY A 335 2.52 9.67 -11.93
N LEU A 336 3.08 10.87 -12.05
CA LEU A 336 3.96 11.44 -11.03
C LEU A 336 3.19 11.81 -9.75
N PRO A 337 3.75 11.54 -8.56
CA PRO A 337 3.11 11.88 -7.28
C PRO A 337 2.74 13.35 -7.10
N LYS A 338 3.41 14.28 -7.80
CA LYS A 338 3.07 15.70 -7.77
C LYS A 338 1.68 16.02 -8.30
N GLU A 339 1.13 15.18 -9.21
CA GLU A 339 -0.22 15.37 -9.78
C GLU A 339 -1.32 14.92 -8.80
N TYR A 340 -1.03 14.06 -7.84
CA TYR A 340 -2.06 13.39 -7.02
C TYR A 340 -3.01 14.36 -6.29
N LYS A 341 -2.48 15.49 -5.80
CA LYS A 341 -3.28 16.49 -5.09
C LYS A 341 -4.05 17.43 -6.03
N GLU A 342 -3.60 17.54 -7.28
CA GLU A 342 -4.16 18.45 -8.29
C GLU A 342 -5.30 17.82 -9.08
N ILE A 343 -5.33 16.48 -9.13
CA ILE A 343 -6.39 15.69 -9.79
C ILE A 343 -7.66 15.77 -8.94
N ASN A 344 -8.79 16.16 -9.55
CA ASN A 344 -10.07 16.29 -8.81
C ASN A 344 -10.69 14.94 -8.39
N GLU A 345 -10.29 13.85 -9.03
CA GLU A 345 -10.78 12.49 -8.78
C GLU A 345 -10.03 11.88 -7.60
N SER A 346 -10.72 11.41 -6.56
CA SER A 346 -10.07 10.70 -5.45
C SER A 346 -9.80 9.24 -5.80
N PHE A 347 -10.73 8.60 -6.53
CA PHE A 347 -10.61 7.21 -6.97
C PHE A 347 -11.47 6.96 -8.21
N SER A 348 -10.94 6.29 -9.23
CA SER A 348 -11.60 6.11 -10.52
C SER A 348 -12.90 5.30 -10.43
N PRO A 349 -14.01 5.83 -11.00
CA PRO A 349 -15.25 5.07 -11.14
C PRO A 349 -15.09 3.79 -11.96
N ILE A 350 -14.14 3.77 -12.91
CA ILE A 350 -13.84 2.58 -13.72
C ILE A 350 -13.28 1.48 -12.83
N ALA A 351 -12.33 1.79 -11.96
CA ALA A 351 -11.76 0.83 -11.03
C ALA A 351 -12.80 0.33 -10.01
N MET A 352 -13.64 1.22 -9.47
CA MET A 352 -14.74 0.86 -8.58
C MET A 352 -15.74 -0.08 -9.24
N LYS A 353 -16.13 0.18 -10.50
CA LYS A 353 -17.05 -0.66 -11.27
C LYS A 353 -16.45 -2.03 -11.55
N GLU A 354 -15.17 -2.07 -11.94
CA GLU A 354 -14.46 -3.32 -12.26
C GLU A 354 -14.41 -4.26 -11.07
N MET A 355 -13.90 -3.78 -9.93
CA MET A 355 -13.81 -4.61 -8.74
C MET A 355 -15.20 -5.05 -8.22
N THR A 356 -16.20 -4.17 -8.27
CA THR A 356 -17.55 -4.50 -7.79
C THR A 356 -18.21 -5.56 -8.68
N SER A 357 -18.08 -5.45 -9.99
CA SER A 357 -18.62 -6.43 -10.95
C SER A 357 -17.98 -7.79 -10.77
N TRP A 358 -16.64 -7.82 -10.59
CA TRP A 358 -15.90 -9.05 -10.36
C TRP A 358 -16.29 -9.69 -9.00
N MET A 359 -16.39 -8.92 -7.91
CA MET A 359 -16.78 -9.42 -6.60
C MET A 359 -18.20 -10.02 -6.63
N LYS A 360 -19.17 -9.34 -7.25
CA LYS A 360 -20.54 -9.87 -7.40
C LYS A 360 -20.56 -11.18 -8.19
N TYR A 361 -19.79 -11.26 -9.27
CA TYR A 361 -19.68 -12.49 -10.06
C TYR A 361 -19.06 -13.62 -9.26
N THR A 362 -17.99 -13.34 -8.51
CA THR A 362 -17.28 -14.32 -7.69
C THR A 362 -18.14 -14.90 -6.56
N LEU A 363 -18.98 -14.07 -5.92
CA LEU A 363 -19.85 -14.50 -4.82
C LEU A 363 -21.15 -15.22 -5.28
N ASN A 364 -21.49 -15.13 -6.56
CA ASN A 364 -22.67 -15.80 -7.14
C ASN A 364 -22.33 -17.14 -7.81
N ARG A 365 -21.08 -17.58 -7.74
CA ARG A 365 -20.61 -18.91 -8.16
C ARG A 365 -20.74 -19.91 -7.03
#